data_0f760ba9956495ef792389c541f5684f
#
_entry.id   0f760ba9956495ef792389c541f5684f
#
_cell.length_a   1.000
_cell.length_b   1.000
_cell.length_c   1.000
_cell.angle_alpha   90.00
_cell.angle_beta   90.00
_cell.angle_gamma   90.00
#
_symmetry.space_group_name_H-M   'P 1'
#
loop_
_entity.id
_entity.type
_entity.pdbx_description
1 polymer ?
#
loop_
_entity_poly.entity_id
_entity_poly.type
_entity_poly.pdbx_seq_one_letter_code
_entity_poly.pdbx_strand_id
1 'polypeptide(L)'
;MLNVAVVRFPGSNSDFDALRAADAVGARSYFVWHRDTDLQGADVVILPGGFSYGDYLRAGAIARFSPVMQAVQRHAAAGGPVLGICNGFQILCEAHLLPGALMRNAGLHFVSKPVDLIVERNDTPFTAAFAVGTRVRLPVAHGEGRFLASDDTLRMLEAEGRVVLRYVADTEGSPLQPNPNGSAAHIAGIRSATGNVVGIMPHPERADEPVLGLADGRGFFTSMAAWKPQASIENVSKR
;
A
#
# COMPACT_ATOMS: atom_id res chain seq x y z
N MET A 1 9.26 -7.55 19.60
CA MET A 1 9.51 -6.36 18.76
C MET A 1 9.12 -6.76 17.35
N LEU A 2 8.33 -5.96 16.64
CA LEU A 2 7.86 -6.27 15.30
C LEU A 2 9.01 -6.14 14.29
N ASN A 3 9.27 -7.20 13.49
CA ASN A 3 10.29 -7.19 12.45
C ASN A 3 9.66 -6.78 11.13
N VAL A 4 10.15 -5.70 10.52
CA VAL A 4 9.62 -5.15 9.27
C VAL A 4 10.66 -5.22 8.17
N ALA A 5 10.40 -6.03 7.15
CA ALA A 5 11.23 -6.09 5.96
C ALA A 5 10.80 -5.04 4.93
N VAL A 6 11.67 -4.11 4.60
CA VAL A 6 11.48 -3.18 3.49
C VAL A 6 12.23 -3.72 2.28
N VAL A 7 11.48 -4.12 1.25
CA VAL A 7 12.06 -4.72 0.04
C VAL A 7 12.66 -3.62 -0.83
N ARG A 8 13.92 -3.79 -1.21
CA ARG A 8 14.65 -2.84 -2.03
C ARG A 8 14.85 -3.37 -3.45
N PHE A 9 14.24 -2.69 -4.42
CA PHE A 9 14.46 -2.95 -5.84
C PHE A 9 15.43 -1.92 -6.43
N PRO A 10 16.11 -2.22 -7.55
CA PRO A 10 16.79 -1.19 -8.32
C PRO A 10 15.80 -0.09 -8.71
N GLY A 11 16.05 1.16 -8.27
CA GLY A 11 15.14 2.29 -8.50
C GLY A 11 14.11 2.54 -7.39
N SER A 12 14.08 1.79 -6.29
CA SER A 12 13.36 2.21 -5.07
C SER A 12 13.93 3.54 -4.57
N ASN A 13 13.07 4.47 -4.19
CA ASN A 13 13.50 5.79 -3.69
C ASN A 13 12.80 6.24 -2.41
N SER A 14 11.72 5.56 -1.98
CA SER A 14 11.04 5.77 -0.69
C SER A 14 11.36 4.65 0.31
N ASP A 15 12.35 3.85 0.05
CA ASP A 15 12.73 2.71 0.89
C ASP A 15 13.28 3.16 2.25
N PHE A 16 14.11 4.21 2.29
CA PHE A 16 14.57 4.81 3.54
C PHE A 16 13.45 5.51 4.29
N ASP A 17 12.52 6.18 3.60
CA ASP A 17 11.37 6.81 4.24
C ASP A 17 10.50 5.76 4.93
N ALA A 18 10.22 4.64 4.24
CA ALA A 18 9.44 3.53 4.80
C ALA A 18 10.13 2.87 6.00
N LEU A 19 11.45 2.68 5.92
CA LEU A 19 12.25 2.12 7.02
C LEU A 19 12.18 3.04 8.23
N ARG A 20 12.45 4.34 8.06
CA ARG A 20 12.39 5.35 9.13
C ARG A 20 11.00 5.42 9.77
N ALA A 21 9.94 5.43 8.97
CA ALA A 21 8.56 5.49 9.47
C ALA A 21 8.19 4.23 10.29
N ALA A 22 8.69 3.05 9.91
CA ALA A 22 8.51 1.83 10.69
C ALA A 22 9.29 1.88 12.02
N ASP A 23 10.54 2.35 12.00
CA ASP A 23 11.34 2.51 13.22
C ASP A 23 10.73 3.53 14.19
N ALA A 24 10.13 4.62 13.67
CA ALA A 24 9.50 5.67 14.47
C ALA A 24 8.30 5.18 15.31
N VAL A 25 7.71 4.02 14.98
CA VAL A 25 6.67 3.37 15.77
C VAL A 25 7.18 2.21 16.64
N GLY A 26 8.51 2.05 16.78
CA GLY A 26 9.15 1.04 17.62
C GLY A 26 9.29 -0.34 16.97
N ALA A 27 9.16 -0.45 15.67
CA ALA A 27 9.49 -1.67 14.95
C ALA A 27 11.02 -1.80 14.80
N ARG A 28 11.48 -3.00 14.47
CA ARG A 28 12.82 -3.26 13.96
C ARG A 28 12.76 -3.41 12.46
N SER A 29 13.12 -2.38 11.72
CA SER A 29 13.09 -2.42 10.26
C SER A 29 14.46 -2.72 9.67
N TYR A 30 14.47 -3.36 8.50
CA TYR A 30 15.68 -3.69 7.75
C TYR A 30 15.37 -3.86 6.27
N PHE A 31 16.41 -3.70 5.45
CA PHE A 31 16.28 -3.93 4.01
C PHE A 31 16.42 -5.40 3.65
N VAL A 32 15.58 -5.83 2.70
CA VAL A 32 15.71 -7.10 1.99
C VAL A 32 15.94 -6.78 0.50
N TRP A 33 17.01 -7.30 -0.07
CA TRP A 33 17.37 -7.02 -1.45
C TRP A 33 16.50 -7.84 -2.44
N HIS A 34 16.17 -7.26 -3.57
CA HIS A 34 15.28 -7.91 -4.55
C HIS A 34 15.75 -9.30 -5.04
N ARG A 35 17.04 -9.61 -4.89
CA ARG A 35 17.62 -10.93 -5.24
C ARG A 35 17.59 -11.94 -4.11
N ASP A 36 17.29 -11.51 -2.90
CA ASP A 36 17.14 -12.42 -1.77
C ASP A 36 15.91 -13.31 -1.98
N THR A 37 15.97 -14.52 -1.43
CA THR A 37 14.87 -15.50 -1.51
C THR A 37 14.19 -15.73 -0.18
N ASP A 38 14.61 -15.00 0.85
CA ASP A 38 14.13 -15.05 2.22
C ASP A 38 13.84 -13.64 2.75
N LEU A 39 12.83 -13.53 3.62
CA LEU A 39 12.44 -12.29 4.29
C LEU A 39 13.05 -12.14 5.69
N GLN A 40 14.00 -12.99 6.07
CA GLN A 40 14.79 -12.93 7.31
C GLN A 40 13.93 -12.88 8.59
N GLY A 41 12.80 -13.61 8.59
CA GLY A 41 11.90 -13.68 9.73
C GLY A 41 11.02 -12.44 9.92
N ALA A 42 10.70 -11.74 8.84
CA ALA A 42 9.80 -10.58 8.88
C ALA A 42 8.39 -10.96 9.38
N ASP A 43 7.86 -10.14 10.28
CA ASP A 43 6.45 -10.17 10.67
C ASP A 43 5.59 -9.37 9.67
N VAL A 44 6.15 -8.31 9.09
CA VAL A 44 5.51 -7.44 8.08
C VAL A 44 6.46 -7.16 6.94
N VAL A 45 5.92 -7.06 5.73
CA VAL A 45 6.67 -6.69 4.53
C VAL A 45 6.15 -5.37 3.97
N ILE A 46 7.07 -4.46 3.61
CA ILE A 46 6.76 -3.22 2.89
C ILE A 46 7.44 -3.26 1.52
N LEU A 47 6.65 -3.11 0.45
CA LEU A 47 7.12 -2.81 -0.90
C LEU A 47 7.05 -1.29 -1.06
N PRO A 48 8.18 -0.59 -1.07
CA PRO A 48 8.21 0.87 -1.03
C PRO A 48 7.91 1.50 -2.39
N GLY A 49 7.72 2.83 -2.39
CA GLY A 49 7.64 3.62 -3.60
C GLY A 49 8.97 3.75 -4.33
N GLY A 50 8.89 4.16 -5.59
CA GLY A 50 10.03 4.35 -6.47
C GLY A 50 9.67 4.12 -7.93
N PHE A 51 10.70 3.76 -8.71
CA PHE A 51 10.63 3.44 -10.13
C PHE A 51 11.40 2.14 -10.36
N SER A 52 10.86 1.03 -9.83
CA SER A 52 11.55 -0.26 -9.85
C SER A 52 11.94 -0.67 -11.27
N TYR A 53 13.25 -0.93 -11.45
CA TYR A 53 13.85 -1.20 -12.76
C TYR A 53 13.61 -0.09 -13.81
N GLY A 54 13.42 1.18 -13.37
CA GLY A 54 13.17 2.32 -14.24
C GLY A 54 11.81 2.31 -14.92
N ASP A 55 10.83 1.55 -14.40
CA ASP A 55 9.48 1.37 -14.93
C ASP A 55 9.45 0.90 -16.41
N TYR A 56 10.53 0.23 -16.86
CA TYR A 56 10.57 -0.36 -18.19
C TYR A 56 9.41 -1.34 -18.38
N LEU A 57 8.80 -1.33 -19.57
CA LEU A 57 7.54 -1.98 -19.96
C LEU A 57 6.33 -1.28 -19.35
N ARG A 58 6.19 -1.26 -18.04
CA ARG A 58 5.30 -0.50 -17.19
C ARG A 58 5.72 -0.65 -15.72
N ALA A 59 5.25 0.25 -14.89
CA ALA A 59 5.61 0.28 -13.48
C ALA A 59 5.30 -1.05 -12.77
N GLY A 60 6.30 -1.59 -12.07
CA GLY A 60 6.20 -2.86 -11.33
C GLY A 60 6.32 -4.15 -12.16
N ALA A 61 6.23 -4.07 -13.50
CA ALA A 61 6.14 -5.26 -14.36
C ALA A 61 7.38 -6.17 -14.29
N ILE A 62 8.57 -5.60 -14.18
CA ILE A 62 9.82 -6.38 -14.04
C ILE A 62 10.01 -6.83 -12.59
N ALA A 63 9.69 -5.97 -11.63
CA ALA A 63 9.89 -6.23 -10.21
C ALA A 63 9.15 -7.50 -9.74
N ARG A 64 7.98 -7.80 -10.29
CA ARG A 64 7.21 -9.01 -9.95
C ARG A 64 7.98 -10.32 -10.14
N PHE A 65 8.99 -10.34 -11.02
CA PHE A 65 9.83 -11.51 -11.29
C PHE A 65 11.08 -11.59 -10.42
N SER A 66 11.32 -10.60 -9.56
CA SER A 66 12.44 -10.62 -8.64
C SER A 66 12.35 -11.82 -7.68
N PRO A 67 13.46 -12.49 -7.36
CA PRO A 67 13.46 -13.67 -6.47
C PRO A 67 12.71 -13.43 -5.14
N VAL A 68 12.86 -12.26 -4.53
CA VAL A 68 12.20 -11.89 -3.27
C VAL A 68 10.67 -11.97 -3.35
N MET A 69 10.08 -11.74 -4.53
CA MET A 69 8.62 -11.75 -4.68
C MET A 69 8.00 -13.13 -4.43
N GLN A 70 8.76 -14.22 -4.63
CA GLN A 70 8.30 -15.56 -4.24
C GLN A 70 8.18 -15.68 -2.72
N ALA A 71 9.13 -15.09 -1.97
CA ALA A 71 9.05 -15.05 -0.51
C ALA A 71 7.91 -14.16 -0.03
N VAL A 72 7.69 -13.00 -0.68
CA VAL A 72 6.55 -12.10 -0.41
C VAL A 72 5.21 -12.81 -0.66
N GLN A 73 5.09 -13.55 -1.76
CA GLN A 73 3.87 -14.33 -2.07
C GLN A 73 3.61 -15.42 -1.01
N ARG A 74 4.64 -16.16 -0.59
CA ARG A 74 4.51 -17.16 0.50
C ARG A 74 4.10 -16.51 1.81
N HIS A 75 4.71 -15.37 2.18
CA HIS A 75 4.38 -14.61 3.37
C HIS A 75 2.91 -14.15 3.34
N ALA A 76 2.47 -13.56 2.23
CA ALA A 76 1.08 -13.13 2.04
C ALA A 76 0.09 -14.30 2.12
N ALA A 77 0.40 -15.43 1.47
CA ALA A 77 -0.43 -16.64 1.49
C ALA A 77 -0.56 -17.26 2.89
N ALA A 78 0.49 -17.11 3.72
CA ALA A 78 0.47 -17.52 5.13
C ALA A 78 -0.29 -16.53 6.06
N GLY A 79 -0.91 -15.47 5.50
CA GLY A 79 -1.63 -14.44 6.25
C GLY A 79 -0.73 -13.30 6.76
N GLY A 80 0.55 -13.29 6.40
CA GLY A 80 1.48 -12.24 6.79
C GLY A 80 1.12 -10.89 6.15
N PRO A 81 1.18 -9.78 6.90
CA PRO A 81 0.89 -8.44 6.41
C PRO A 81 1.87 -7.96 5.34
N VAL A 82 1.33 -7.41 4.23
CA VAL A 82 2.12 -6.80 3.15
C VAL A 82 1.53 -5.45 2.80
N LEU A 83 2.34 -4.39 2.85
CA LEU A 83 1.98 -3.04 2.40
C LEU A 83 2.73 -2.69 1.12
N GLY A 84 2.01 -2.38 0.05
CA GLY A 84 2.59 -1.79 -1.16
C GLY A 84 2.28 -0.30 -1.24
N ILE A 85 3.31 0.55 -1.30
CA ILE A 85 3.18 2.01 -1.38
C ILE A 85 3.57 2.45 -2.79
N CYS A 86 2.70 3.17 -3.49
CA CYS A 86 2.94 3.73 -4.82
C CYS A 86 3.46 2.64 -5.79
N ASN A 87 4.76 2.62 -6.12
CA ASN A 87 5.36 1.55 -6.93
C ASN A 87 5.18 0.16 -6.31
N GLY A 88 5.18 0.04 -4.99
CA GLY A 88 4.85 -1.22 -4.30
C GLY A 88 3.43 -1.70 -4.59
N PHE A 89 2.45 -0.80 -4.68
CA PHE A 89 1.08 -1.15 -5.08
C PHE A 89 1.03 -1.63 -6.54
N GLN A 90 1.76 -0.98 -7.44
CA GLN A 90 1.90 -1.41 -8.83
C GLN A 90 2.47 -2.84 -8.90
N ILE A 91 3.52 -3.13 -8.13
CA ILE A 91 4.13 -4.47 -8.04
C ILE A 91 3.13 -5.50 -7.52
N LEU A 92 2.32 -5.17 -6.50
CA LEU A 92 1.30 -6.08 -5.96
C LEU A 92 0.23 -6.44 -7.00
N CYS A 93 -0.20 -5.48 -7.83
CA CYS A 93 -1.13 -5.73 -8.93
C CYS A 93 -0.47 -6.59 -10.02
N GLU A 94 0.76 -6.28 -10.42
CA GLU A 94 1.51 -7.05 -11.42
C GLU A 94 1.80 -8.49 -10.96
N ALA A 95 2.01 -8.69 -9.65
CA ALA A 95 2.21 -10.00 -9.03
C ALA A 95 0.89 -10.76 -8.75
N HIS A 96 -0.27 -10.18 -9.11
CA HIS A 96 -1.60 -10.72 -8.86
C HIS A 96 -1.94 -10.97 -7.37
N LEU A 97 -1.25 -10.28 -6.47
CA LEU A 97 -1.58 -10.25 -5.04
C LEU A 97 -2.76 -9.31 -4.75
N LEU A 98 -2.98 -8.33 -5.63
CA LEU A 98 -4.14 -7.46 -5.67
C LEU A 98 -4.74 -7.43 -7.09
N PRO A 99 -6.06 -7.27 -7.23
CA PRO A 99 -6.71 -7.18 -8.53
C PRO A 99 -6.53 -5.79 -9.17
N GLY A 100 -6.81 -5.68 -10.46
CA GLY A 100 -6.71 -4.43 -11.21
C GLY A 100 -5.30 -4.12 -11.68
N ALA A 101 -5.09 -2.90 -12.16
CA ALA A 101 -3.81 -2.40 -12.66
C ALA A 101 -3.65 -0.91 -12.40
N LEU A 102 -2.42 -0.45 -12.24
CA LEU A 102 -2.08 0.98 -12.18
C LEU A 102 -1.57 1.40 -13.56
N MET A 103 -2.20 2.42 -14.11
CA MET A 103 -1.94 2.92 -15.47
C MET A 103 -1.51 4.39 -15.41
N ARG A 104 -1.08 4.91 -16.55
CA ARG A 104 -0.76 6.34 -16.68
C ARG A 104 -1.93 7.20 -16.21
N ASN A 105 -1.58 8.28 -15.49
CA ASN A 105 -2.55 9.29 -15.07
C ASN A 105 -3.38 9.78 -16.27
N ALA A 106 -4.65 10.03 -16.07
CA ALA A 106 -5.54 10.48 -17.16
C ALA A 106 -5.05 11.78 -17.82
N GLY A 107 -4.39 12.66 -17.06
CA GLY A 107 -3.80 13.90 -17.57
C GLY A 107 -2.44 13.71 -18.26
N LEU A 108 -1.90 12.51 -18.35
CA LEU A 108 -0.61 12.17 -18.98
C LEU A 108 0.62 12.90 -18.40
N HIS A 109 0.50 13.49 -17.22
CA HIS A 109 1.59 14.19 -16.54
C HIS A 109 1.81 13.60 -15.14
N PHE A 110 3.02 13.84 -14.61
CA PHE A 110 3.38 13.48 -13.24
C PHE A 110 2.62 14.37 -12.26
N VAL A 111 2.02 13.76 -11.24
CA VAL A 111 1.31 14.47 -10.17
C VAL A 111 2.11 14.34 -8.88
N SER A 112 2.51 15.49 -8.30
CA SER A 112 3.19 15.58 -7.02
C SER A 112 2.52 16.67 -6.18
N LYS A 113 1.67 16.25 -5.22
CA LYS A 113 0.94 17.16 -4.32
C LYS A 113 0.32 16.40 -3.15
N PRO A 114 -0.01 17.09 -2.04
CA PRO A 114 -0.92 16.53 -1.05
C PRO A 114 -2.32 16.31 -1.64
N VAL A 115 -2.97 15.24 -1.20
CA VAL A 115 -4.35 14.88 -1.55
C VAL A 115 -5.13 14.50 -0.31
N ASP A 116 -6.43 14.77 -0.30
CA ASP A 116 -7.31 14.32 0.77
C ASP A 116 -7.92 12.98 0.41
N LEU A 117 -8.01 12.14 1.43
CA LEU A 117 -8.48 10.77 1.34
C LEU A 117 -9.49 10.50 2.46
N ILE A 118 -10.38 9.54 2.22
CA ILE A 118 -11.18 8.92 3.27
C ILE A 118 -10.72 7.50 3.49
N VAL A 119 -10.57 7.12 4.77
CA VAL A 119 -10.35 5.74 5.21
C VAL A 119 -11.71 5.04 5.20
N GLU A 120 -11.92 4.11 4.27
CA GLU A 120 -13.18 3.36 4.14
C GLU A 120 -13.20 2.09 4.97
N ARG A 121 -12.02 1.56 5.31
CA ARG A 121 -11.87 0.33 6.10
C ARG A 121 -10.79 0.48 7.16
N ASN A 122 -11.09 -0.02 8.35
CA ASN A 122 -10.14 -0.06 9.47
C ASN A 122 -9.84 -1.50 9.97
N ASP A 123 -10.24 -2.50 9.19
CA ASP A 123 -10.06 -3.92 9.48
C ASP A 123 -8.85 -4.52 8.74
N THR A 124 -7.83 -3.71 8.49
CA THR A 124 -6.55 -4.14 7.92
C THR A 124 -5.39 -3.88 8.87
N PRO A 125 -4.25 -4.57 8.71
CA PRO A 125 -3.05 -4.32 9.50
C PRO A 125 -2.56 -2.87 9.45
N PHE A 126 -2.95 -2.11 8.44
CA PHE A 126 -2.41 -0.78 8.16
C PHE A 126 -3.41 0.36 8.38
N THR A 127 -4.65 0.05 8.74
CA THR A 127 -5.70 1.06 8.94
C THR A 127 -6.43 0.95 10.27
N ALA A 128 -6.08 -0.02 11.11
CA ALA A 128 -6.78 -0.32 12.37
C ALA A 128 -6.78 0.83 13.40
N ALA A 129 -5.83 1.77 13.31
CA ALA A 129 -5.77 2.94 14.19
C ALA A 129 -6.73 4.07 13.77
N PHE A 130 -7.38 3.98 12.62
CA PHE A 130 -8.32 4.99 12.13
C PHE A 130 -9.76 4.57 12.42
N ALA A 131 -10.62 5.54 12.62
CA ALA A 131 -12.07 5.32 12.47
C ALA A 131 -12.46 5.29 10.99
N VAL A 132 -13.44 4.49 10.62
CA VAL A 132 -14.03 4.54 9.27
C VAL A 132 -14.60 5.93 9.02
N GLY A 133 -14.36 6.50 7.85
CA GLY A 133 -14.75 7.86 7.50
C GLY A 133 -13.72 8.94 7.91
N THR A 134 -12.61 8.56 8.58
CA THR A 134 -11.54 9.52 8.89
C THR A 134 -10.96 10.10 7.61
N ARG A 135 -10.86 11.43 7.55
CA ARG A 135 -10.09 12.14 6.51
C ARG A 135 -8.63 12.14 6.88
N VAL A 136 -7.79 11.83 5.91
CA VAL A 136 -6.32 11.91 6.02
C VAL A 136 -5.76 12.64 4.82
N ARG A 137 -4.70 13.41 5.03
CA ARG A 137 -4.01 14.17 3.99
C ARG A 137 -2.61 13.61 3.79
N LEU A 138 -2.36 13.04 2.60
CA LEU A 138 -1.12 12.38 2.25
C LEU A 138 -0.57 12.91 0.93
N PRO A 139 0.75 12.94 0.73
CA PRO A 139 1.33 13.26 -0.57
C PRO A 139 1.17 12.11 -1.57
N VAL A 140 0.99 12.46 -2.85
CA VAL A 140 1.17 11.56 -3.99
C VAL A 140 2.31 12.05 -4.86
N ALA A 141 3.03 11.13 -5.52
CA ALA A 141 4.16 11.44 -6.41
C ALA A 141 4.26 10.34 -7.49
N HIS A 142 3.47 10.45 -8.57
CA HIS A 142 3.38 9.39 -9.58
C HIS A 142 2.99 9.89 -10.97
N GLY A 143 3.49 9.22 -12.01
CA GLY A 143 3.02 9.34 -13.40
C GLY A 143 2.01 8.24 -13.79
N GLU A 144 2.04 7.11 -13.06
CA GLU A 144 1.23 5.91 -13.30
C GLU A 144 0.48 5.50 -12.01
N GLY A 145 -0.41 6.38 -11.53
CA GLY A 145 -1.18 6.15 -10.30
C GLY A 145 -2.66 5.83 -10.53
N ARG A 146 -3.09 5.78 -11.79
CA ARG A 146 -4.48 5.57 -12.16
C ARG A 146 -4.89 4.12 -11.97
N PHE A 147 -5.65 3.80 -10.92
CA PHE A 147 -6.21 2.46 -10.73
C PHE A 147 -7.33 2.20 -11.74
N LEU A 148 -7.24 1.09 -12.45
CA LEU A 148 -8.25 0.59 -13.37
C LEU A 148 -8.51 -0.91 -13.13
N ALA A 149 -9.76 -1.30 -13.30
CA ALA A 149 -10.20 -2.68 -13.28
C ALA A 149 -11.44 -2.84 -14.15
N SER A 150 -11.82 -4.07 -14.48
CA SER A 150 -13.10 -4.35 -15.14
C SER A 150 -14.28 -3.99 -14.23
N ASP A 151 -15.44 -3.72 -14.82
CA ASP A 151 -16.65 -3.41 -14.05
C ASP A 151 -17.02 -4.54 -13.07
N ASP A 152 -16.79 -5.80 -13.44
CA ASP A 152 -16.99 -6.95 -12.54
C ASP A 152 -16.06 -6.89 -11.33
N THR A 153 -14.77 -6.57 -11.57
CA THR A 153 -13.79 -6.41 -10.50
C THR A 153 -14.14 -5.23 -9.61
N LEU A 154 -14.57 -4.10 -10.18
CA LEU A 154 -14.99 -2.93 -9.39
C LEU A 154 -16.20 -3.29 -8.51
N ARG A 155 -17.22 -3.95 -9.07
CA ARG A 155 -18.38 -4.42 -8.30
C ARG A 155 -17.99 -5.38 -7.18
N MET A 156 -17.08 -6.30 -7.44
CA MET A 156 -16.57 -7.22 -6.43
C MET A 156 -15.82 -6.48 -5.31
N LEU A 157 -14.94 -5.53 -5.64
CA LEU A 157 -14.22 -4.72 -4.65
C LEU A 157 -15.19 -3.96 -3.72
N GLU A 158 -16.28 -3.41 -4.28
CA GLU A 158 -17.31 -2.73 -3.49
C GLU A 158 -18.09 -3.72 -2.61
N ALA A 159 -18.61 -4.79 -3.21
CA ALA A 159 -19.45 -5.77 -2.51
C ALA A 159 -18.72 -6.48 -1.36
N GLU A 160 -17.42 -6.73 -1.52
CA GLU A 160 -16.58 -7.37 -0.50
C GLU A 160 -15.91 -6.37 0.46
N GLY A 161 -16.17 -5.06 0.30
CA GLY A 161 -15.56 -4.01 1.12
C GLY A 161 -14.03 -4.03 1.03
N ARG A 162 -13.49 -4.14 -0.18
CA ARG A 162 -12.04 -4.23 -0.42
C ARG A 162 -11.40 -2.90 -0.77
N VAL A 163 -12.17 -1.84 -0.91
CA VAL A 163 -11.64 -0.48 -1.04
C VAL A 163 -11.26 0.03 0.35
N VAL A 164 -10.01 0.44 0.51
CA VAL A 164 -9.44 0.89 1.80
C VAL A 164 -9.37 2.41 1.88
N LEU A 165 -9.00 3.06 0.78
CA LEU A 165 -8.84 4.50 0.68
C LEU A 165 -9.48 5.02 -0.61
N ARG A 166 -10.15 6.19 -0.52
CA ARG A 166 -10.62 6.95 -1.69
C ARG A 166 -10.11 8.38 -1.68
N TYR A 167 -9.83 8.89 -2.86
CA TYR A 167 -9.62 10.32 -3.07
C TYR A 167 -10.94 11.07 -2.85
N VAL A 168 -10.87 12.19 -2.13
CA VAL A 168 -12.01 13.08 -1.88
C VAL A 168 -11.64 14.53 -2.16
N ALA A 169 -12.65 15.39 -2.34
CA ALA A 169 -12.40 16.81 -2.53
C ALA A 169 -11.77 17.42 -1.28
N ASP A 170 -10.86 18.38 -1.47
CA ASP A 170 -10.18 19.12 -0.41
C ASP A 170 -11.20 19.83 0.52
N THR A 171 -12.20 20.45 -0.09
CA THR A 171 -13.34 21.07 0.63
C THR A 171 -14.65 20.74 -0.07
N GLU A 172 -15.73 20.68 0.70
CA GLU A 172 -17.08 20.54 0.16
C GLU A 172 -17.36 21.75 -0.77
N GLY A 173 -17.70 21.47 -2.04
CA GLY A 173 -17.90 22.51 -3.05
C GLY A 173 -16.63 22.98 -3.78
N SER A 174 -15.46 22.40 -3.51
CA SER A 174 -14.24 22.71 -4.26
C SER A 174 -14.40 22.40 -5.76
N PRO A 175 -14.06 23.35 -6.66
CA PRO A 175 -14.07 23.11 -8.10
C PRO A 175 -12.94 22.16 -8.55
N LEU A 176 -11.99 21.84 -7.67
CA LEU A 176 -10.90 20.94 -7.97
C LEU A 176 -11.41 19.50 -7.98
N GLN A 177 -11.02 18.77 -9.03
CA GLN A 177 -11.33 17.34 -9.12
C GLN A 177 -10.67 16.61 -7.94
N PRO A 178 -11.46 15.87 -7.12
CA PRO A 178 -10.92 15.15 -5.95
C PRO A 178 -9.89 14.08 -6.35
N ASN A 179 -10.04 13.56 -7.56
CA ASN A 179 -9.25 12.45 -8.09
C ASN A 179 -8.07 12.99 -8.92
N PRO A 180 -6.82 12.90 -8.41
CA PRO A 180 -5.67 13.56 -9.04
C PRO A 180 -5.22 12.87 -10.33
N ASN A 181 -5.62 11.62 -10.56
CA ASN A 181 -5.05 10.75 -11.59
C ASN A 181 -6.07 10.04 -12.48
N GLY A 182 -7.38 10.17 -12.20
CA GLY A 182 -8.45 9.51 -12.96
C GLY A 182 -8.70 8.06 -12.57
N SER A 183 -8.33 7.64 -11.34
CA SER A 183 -8.63 6.30 -10.81
C SER A 183 -10.12 5.98 -10.85
N ALA A 184 -10.46 4.76 -11.25
CA ALA A 184 -11.84 4.27 -11.23
C ALA A 184 -12.43 4.39 -9.81
N ALA A 185 -13.69 4.82 -9.71
CA ALA A 185 -14.41 5.00 -8.46
C ALA A 185 -13.62 5.79 -7.39
N HIS A 186 -12.70 6.68 -7.79
CA HIS A 186 -11.81 7.43 -6.90
C HIS A 186 -10.92 6.56 -6.00
N ILE A 187 -10.70 5.29 -6.34
CA ILE A 187 -9.91 4.35 -5.53
C ILE A 187 -8.46 4.82 -5.43
N ALA A 188 -8.00 5.00 -4.20
CA ALA A 188 -6.61 5.33 -3.86
C ALA A 188 -5.85 4.16 -3.23
N GLY A 189 -6.57 3.15 -2.73
CA GLY A 189 -6.01 1.94 -2.15
C GLY A 189 -7.03 0.84 -1.97
N ILE A 190 -6.56 -0.41 -2.08
CA ILE A 190 -7.37 -1.62 -1.94
C ILE A 190 -6.66 -2.66 -1.07
N ARG A 191 -7.43 -3.66 -0.61
CA ARG A 191 -6.90 -4.82 0.11
C ARG A 191 -7.17 -6.14 -0.62
N SER A 192 -6.42 -7.18 -0.27
CA SER A 192 -6.73 -8.58 -0.65
C SER A 192 -8.06 -9.05 -0.03
N ALA A 193 -8.59 -10.16 -0.49
CA ALA A 193 -9.79 -10.77 0.10
C ALA A 193 -9.57 -11.12 1.59
N THR A 194 -8.37 -11.55 1.96
CA THR A 194 -7.98 -11.86 3.35
C THR A 194 -7.64 -10.63 4.19
N GLY A 195 -7.50 -9.44 3.57
CA GLY A 195 -7.24 -8.18 4.26
C GLY A 195 -5.80 -7.93 4.69
N ASN A 196 -4.91 -8.90 4.57
CA ASN A 196 -3.52 -8.80 5.00
C ASN A 196 -2.58 -8.13 3.97
N VAL A 197 -2.95 -8.12 2.69
CA VAL A 197 -2.21 -7.40 1.64
C VAL A 197 -2.96 -6.12 1.32
N VAL A 198 -2.28 -4.99 1.43
CA VAL A 198 -2.84 -3.65 1.15
C VAL A 198 -1.93 -2.92 0.19
N GLY A 199 -2.51 -2.32 -0.85
CA GLY A 199 -1.81 -1.45 -1.79
C GLY A 199 -2.43 -0.06 -1.79
N ILE A 200 -1.61 0.98 -1.69
CA ILE A 200 -2.03 2.38 -1.68
C ILE A 200 -1.12 3.22 -2.58
N MET A 201 -1.70 4.19 -3.30
CA MET A 201 -0.92 5.11 -4.14
C MET A 201 -0.30 6.29 -3.37
N PRO A 202 -0.95 6.87 -2.36
CA PRO A 202 -0.35 7.89 -1.52
C PRO A 202 0.80 7.37 -0.67
N HIS A 203 1.65 8.29 -0.20
CA HIS A 203 2.86 8.02 0.56
C HIS A 203 2.70 8.36 2.05
N PRO A 204 2.22 7.44 2.92
CA PRO A 204 2.12 7.68 4.35
C PRO A 204 3.50 7.85 5.02
N GLU A 205 4.55 7.22 4.48
CA GLU A 205 5.93 7.31 4.97
C GLU A 205 6.55 8.71 4.80
N ARG A 206 5.92 9.55 3.97
CA ARG A 206 6.30 10.97 3.75
C ARG A 206 5.39 11.95 4.47
N ALA A 207 4.50 11.44 5.31
CA ALA A 207 3.54 12.22 6.11
C ALA A 207 3.40 11.62 7.52
N ASP A 208 4.49 11.15 8.10
CA ASP A 208 4.50 10.46 9.41
C ASP A 208 5.01 11.33 10.56
N GLU A 209 5.55 12.52 10.27
CA GLU A 209 6.06 13.47 11.26
C GLU A 209 5.62 14.91 10.97
N PRO A 210 5.24 15.69 12.01
CA PRO A 210 4.82 17.09 11.83
C PRO A 210 5.87 17.98 11.16
N VAL A 211 7.15 17.70 11.33
CA VAL A 211 8.24 18.43 10.69
C VAL A 211 8.22 18.32 9.15
N LEU A 212 7.60 17.27 8.61
CA LEU A 212 7.40 17.09 7.18
C LEU A 212 6.20 17.90 6.65
N GLY A 213 5.48 18.62 7.52
CA GLY A 213 4.28 19.39 7.18
C GLY A 213 2.98 18.60 7.18
N LEU A 214 3.03 17.27 7.24
CA LEU A 214 1.90 16.36 7.32
C LEU A 214 2.24 15.21 8.29
N ALA A 215 1.25 14.78 9.09
CA ALA A 215 1.45 13.73 10.09
C ALA A 215 0.41 12.59 10.04
N ASP A 216 -0.56 12.67 9.14
CA ASP A 216 -1.66 11.71 9.07
C ASP A 216 -1.19 10.29 8.65
N GLY A 217 -0.05 10.22 7.97
CA GLY A 217 0.59 8.96 7.57
C GLY A 217 1.04 8.10 8.75
N ARG A 218 1.33 8.70 9.90
CA ARG A 218 1.74 7.97 11.11
C ARG A 218 0.73 6.91 11.55
N GLY A 219 -0.58 7.15 11.33
CA GLY A 219 -1.64 6.21 11.66
C GLY A 219 -1.51 4.85 10.97
N PHE A 220 -0.96 4.81 9.75
CA PHE A 220 -0.71 3.56 9.02
C PHE A 220 0.35 2.70 9.70
N PHE A 221 1.45 3.31 10.13
CA PHE A 221 2.54 2.62 10.85
C PHE A 221 2.15 2.29 12.28
N THR A 222 1.38 3.13 12.96
CA THR A 222 0.82 2.83 14.29
C THR A 222 -0.13 1.63 14.21
N SER A 223 -0.98 1.55 13.16
CA SER A 223 -1.83 0.39 12.91
C SER A 223 -1.00 -0.88 12.75
N MET A 224 0.04 -0.82 11.95
CA MET A 224 0.99 -1.92 11.73
C MET A 224 1.64 -2.38 13.03
N ALA A 225 2.13 -1.46 13.85
CA ALA A 225 2.79 -1.79 15.11
C ALA A 225 1.85 -2.41 16.15
N ALA A 226 0.57 -2.02 16.12
CA ALA A 226 -0.46 -2.54 17.02
C ALA A 226 -1.10 -3.86 16.53
N TRP A 227 -0.87 -4.22 15.26
CA TRP A 227 -1.48 -5.40 14.65
C TRP A 227 -1.00 -6.68 15.34
N LYS A 228 -1.96 -7.50 15.73
CA LYS A 228 -1.72 -8.87 16.19
C LYS A 228 -2.35 -9.81 15.18
N PRO A 229 -1.61 -10.80 14.65
CA PRO A 229 -2.21 -11.81 13.81
C PRO A 229 -3.41 -12.42 14.55
N GLN A 230 -4.56 -12.48 13.89
CA GLN A 230 -5.66 -13.28 14.41
C GLN A 230 -5.13 -14.72 14.50
N ALA A 231 -5.20 -15.33 15.67
CA ALA A 231 -4.86 -16.73 15.85
C ALA A 231 -5.63 -17.52 14.79
N SER A 232 -4.91 -18.24 13.93
CA SER A 232 -5.50 -19.15 12.96
C SER A 232 -6.52 -19.99 13.70
N ILE A 233 -7.76 -20.03 13.21
CA ILE A 233 -8.77 -20.96 13.70
C ILE A 233 -8.30 -22.35 13.25
N GLU A 234 -7.31 -22.89 13.97
CA GLU A 234 -6.90 -24.28 13.84
C GLU A 234 -7.98 -25.14 14.50
N ASN A 235 -8.70 -25.84 13.63
CA ASN A 235 -9.36 -27.10 13.92
C ASN A 235 -10.23 -27.21 15.19
N VAL A 236 -11.46 -26.71 15.12
CA VAL A 236 -12.57 -27.36 15.81
C VAL A 236 -13.14 -28.44 14.88
N SER A 237 -12.39 -29.49 14.61
CA SER A 237 -12.87 -30.70 13.93
C SER A 237 -11.99 -31.88 14.30
N LYS A 238 -11.92 -32.16 15.60
CA LYS A 238 -11.60 -33.49 16.16
C LYS A 238 -12.16 -33.56 17.58
N ARG A 239 -13.45 -33.87 17.70
CA ARG A 239 -14.02 -34.63 18.78
C ARG A 239 -15.27 -35.37 18.27
#